data_bebe38414486cfee2d8ac6dbaa572b3d
#
_entry.id   bebe38414486cfee2d8ac6dbaa572b3d
#
_cell.length_a   1.000
_cell.length_b   1.000
_cell.length_c   1.000
_cell.angle_alpha   90.00
_cell.angle_beta   90.00
_cell.angle_gamma   90.00
#
_symmetry.space_group_name_H-M   'P 1'
#
loop_
_entity.id
_entity.type
_entity.pdbx_description
1 polymer ?
#
loop_
_entity_poly.entity_id
_entity_poly.type
_entity_poly.pdbx_seq_one_letter_code
_entity_poly.pdbx_strand_id
1 'polypeptide(L)'
;MDSIPNFTPADIETVRQLVHQRYRETIQIQLADSELMLDLKRGQPVDCPTLFWHVHGANFAVIRSGLNRFRCQFFYTPHDQYSTDREEYDSLEQCVTTLLQIQADHERNHSLS
;
A
#
# COMPACT_ATOMS: atom_id res chain seq x y z
N MET A 1 -16.93 17.37 -9.40
CA MET A 1 -16.55 15.99 -9.12
C MET A 1 -15.28 15.96 -8.31
N ASP A 2 -15.35 15.28 -7.21
CA ASP A 2 -14.22 15.25 -6.29
C ASP A 2 -13.21 14.22 -6.77
N SER A 3 -12.07 14.70 -7.25
CA SER A 3 -10.97 13.80 -7.57
C SER A 3 -10.26 13.41 -6.28
N ILE A 4 -9.69 12.21 -6.28
CA ILE A 4 -8.94 11.71 -5.14
C ILE A 4 -7.62 12.48 -5.11
N PRO A 5 -7.28 13.15 -3.99
CA PRO A 5 -6.05 13.93 -3.93
C PRO A 5 -4.82 13.04 -3.99
N ASN A 6 -3.74 13.57 -4.55
CA ASN A 6 -2.47 12.88 -4.63
C ASN A 6 -1.81 12.81 -3.25
N PHE A 7 -0.84 11.91 -3.11
CA PHE A 7 0.00 11.88 -1.92
C PHE A 7 0.86 13.14 -1.89
N THR A 8 0.96 13.74 -0.71
CA THR A 8 1.81 14.92 -0.52
C THR A 8 3.25 14.48 -0.30
N PRO A 9 4.24 15.40 -0.46
CA PRO A 9 5.63 15.07 -0.09
C PRO A 9 5.76 14.60 1.36
N ALA A 10 4.93 15.15 2.27
CA ALA A 10 4.94 14.72 3.67
C ALA A 10 4.44 13.28 3.80
N ASP A 11 3.42 12.91 3.03
CA ASP A 11 2.92 11.53 3.03
C ASP A 11 4.00 10.55 2.57
N ILE A 12 4.69 10.89 1.49
CA ILE A 12 5.75 10.04 0.94
C ILE A 12 6.89 9.90 1.94
N GLU A 13 7.24 10.99 2.62
CA GLU A 13 8.29 10.96 3.64
C GLU A 13 7.89 10.07 4.83
N THR A 14 6.63 10.12 5.24
CA THR A 14 6.13 9.26 6.31
C THR A 14 6.29 7.78 5.95
N VAL A 15 5.89 7.42 4.73
CA VAL A 15 6.01 6.04 4.26
C VAL A 15 7.48 5.64 4.18
N ARG A 16 8.32 6.52 3.64
CA ARG A 16 9.74 6.23 3.50
C ARG A 16 10.40 5.97 4.84
N GLN A 17 10.05 6.77 5.86
CA GLN A 17 10.60 6.57 7.19
C GLN A 17 10.14 5.25 7.83
N LEU A 18 8.87 4.90 7.67
CA LEU A 18 8.35 3.66 8.20
C LEU A 18 9.03 2.44 7.55
N VAL A 19 9.21 2.49 6.23
CA VAL A 19 9.87 1.43 5.50
C VAL A 19 11.35 1.35 5.92
N HIS A 20 12.00 2.49 6.09
CA HIS A 20 13.39 2.52 6.54
C HIS A 20 13.55 1.91 7.94
N GLN A 21 12.63 2.21 8.84
CA GLN A 21 12.65 1.65 10.19
C GLN A 21 12.53 0.13 10.16
N ARG A 22 11.72 -0.39 9.24
CA ARG A 22 11.49 -1.84 9.12
C ARG A 22 12.71 -2.56 8.57
N TYR A 23 13.33 -2.02 7.51
CA TYR A 23 14.38 -2.73 6.78
C TYR A 23 15.76 -2.19 7.01
N ARG A 24 15.89 -1.02 7.64
CA ARG A 24 17.18 -0.36 7.90
C ARG A 24 17.92 -0.04 6.61
N GLU A 25 17.19 0.14 5.51
CA GLU A 25 17.71 0.47 4.20
C GLU A 25 16.91 1.62 3.63
N THR A 26 17.53 2.40 2.75
CA THR A 26 16.81 3.43 2.01
C THR A 26 16.12 2.78 0.83
N ILE A 27 14.80 2.71 0.89
CA ILE A 27 13.98 2.09 -0.15
C ILE A 27 13.30 3.19 -0.94
N GLN A 28 13.39 3.10 -2.27
CA GLN A 28 12.77 4.08 -3.16
C GLN A 28 11.25 3.86 -3.18
N ILE A 29 10.50 4.91 -2.88
CA ILE A 29 9.05 4.90 -2.96
C ILE A 29 8.67 5.53 -4.29
N GLN A 30 7.94 4.78 -5.10
CA GLN A 30 7.51 5.22 -6.43
C GLN A 30 6.06 5.65 -6.41
N LEU A 31 5.77 6.71 -7.14
CA LEU A 31 4.41 7.21 -7.28
C LEU A 31 3.82 6.63 -8.57
N ALA A 32 2.61 6.10 -8.48
CA ALA A 32 1.94 5.48 -9.62
C ALA A 32 0.43 5.71 -9.49
N ASP A 33 -0.32 5.20 -10.45
CA ASP A 33 -1.77 5.23 -10.42
C ASP A 33 -2.30 3.83 -10.55
N SER A 34 -3.39 3.55 -9.84
CA SER A 34 -4.08 2.27 -9.91
C SER A 34 -5.55 2.50 -10.23
N GLU A 35 -6.11 1.67 -11.08
CA GLU A 35 -7.54 1.73 -11.38
C GLU A 35 -8.28 0.81 -10.40
N LEU A 36 -9.26 1.38 -9.70
CA LEU A 36 -10.09 0.64 -8.76
C LEU A 36 -11.56 0.84 -9.08
N MET A 37 -12.31 -0.24 -8.94
CA MET A 37 -13.77 -0.19 -9.06
C MET A 37 -14.34 0.12 -7.68
N LEU A 38 -14.41 1.41 -7.34
CA LEU A 38 -14.87 1.87 -6.03
C LEU A 38 -16.39 1.86 -5.91
N ASP A 39 -17.09 2.06 -7.03
CA ASP A 39 -18.55 2.10 -7.06
C ASP A 39 -19.03 1.09 -8.10
N LEU A 40 -19.48 -0.05 -7.62
CA LEU A 40 -19.95 -1.12 -8.50
C LEU A 40 -21.21 -0.74 -9.28
N LYS A 41 -21.99 0.21 -8.75
CA LYS A 41 -23.21 0.65 -9.44
C LYS A 41 -22.90 1.47 -10.68
N ARG A 42 -21.83 2.27 -10.63
CA ARG A 42 -21.41 3.06 -11.79
C ARG A 42 -20.68 2.24 -12.82
N GLY A 43 -20.02 1.15 -12.38
CA GLY A 43 -19.30 0.28 -13.28
C GLY A 43 -18.10 0.92 -13.95
N GLN A 44 -17.59 2.04 -13.42
CA GLN A 44 -16.45 2.75 -13.98
C GLN A 44 -15.27 2.71 -13.05
N PRO A 45 -14.10 2.37 -13.56
CA PRO A 45 -12.89 2.39 -12.74
C PRO A 45 -12.49 3.83 -12.41
N VAL A 46 -11.88 4.01 -11.24
CA VAL A 46 -11.39 5.32 -10.79
C VAL A 46 -9.88 5.21 -10.65
N ASP A 47 -9.17 6.21 -11.18
CA ASP A 47 -7.73 6.29 -11.02
C ASP A 47 -7.40 6.76 -9.62
N CYS A 48 -6.64 5.96 -8.89
CA CYS A 48 -6.27 6.24 -7.52
C CYS A 48 -4.76 6.40 -7.39
N PRO A 49 -4.30 7.47 -6.72
CA PRO A 49 -2.86 7.61 -6.44
C PRO A 49 -2.36 6.42 -5.65
N THR A 50 -1.16 5.94 -5.99
CA THR A 50 -0.60 4.73 -5.42
C THR A 50 0.87 4.96 -5.10
N LEU A 51 1.29 4.50 -3.92
CA LEU A 51 2.70 4.41 -3.55
C LEU A 51 3.12 2.96 -3.67
N PHE A 52 4.23 2.74 -4.35
CA PHE A 52 4.74 1.40 -4.64
C PHE A 52 6.21 1.31 -4.24
N TRP A 53 6.60 0.19 -3.63
CA TRP A 53 8.01 -0.07 -3.37
C TRP A 53 8.26 -1.57 -3.39
N HIS A 54 9.53 -1.89 -3.62
CA HIS A 54 10.00 -3.27 -3.71
C HIS A 54 11.19 -3.43 -2.78
N VAL A 55 11.18 -4.46 -1.96
CA VAL A 55 12.28 -4.75 -1.05
C VAL A 55 12.30 -6.25 -0.73
N HIS A 56 13.49 -6.84 -0.81
CA HIS A 56 13.72 -8.24 -0.43
C HIS A 56 12.73 -9.22 -1.07
N GLY A 57 12.45 -9.03 -2.36
CA GLY A 57 11.56 -9.91 -3.11
C GLY A 57 10.08 -9.64 -2.91
N ALA A 58 9.71 -8.72 -2.05
CA ALA A 58 8.32 -8.36 -1.80
C ALA A 58 7.98 -7.04 -2.46
N ASN A 59 6.78 -6.95 -2.99
CA ASN A 59 6.24 -5.72 -3.60
C ASN A 59 5.11 -5.22 -2.73
N PHE A 60 5.09 -3.91 -2.50
CA PHE A 60 4.09 -3.27 -1.65
C PHE A 60 3.38 -2.17 -2.42
N ALA A 61 2.07 -2.08 -2.23
CA ALA A 61 1.27 -1.02 -2.83
C ALA A 61 0.33 -0.44 -1.79
N VAL A 62 0.32 0.89 -1.68
CA VAL A 62 -0.63 1.62 -0.85
C VAL A 62 -1.41 2.54 -1.77
N ILE A 63 -2.73 2.35 -1.81
CA ILE A 63 -3.60 3.01 -2.76
C ILE A 63 -4.51 3.96 -1.99
N ARG A 64 -4.55 5.21 -2.43
CA ARG A 64 -5.45 6.20 -1.83
C ARG A 64 -6.79 6.15 -2.54
N SER A 65 -7.81 5.67 -1.84
CA SER A 65 -9.14 5.49 -2.42
C SER A 65 -10.09 6.63 -2.09
N GLY A 66 -9.66 7.59 -1.29
CA GLY A 66 -10.43 8.77 -0.93
C GLY A 66 -9.56 9.76 -0.16
N LEU A 67 -10.15 10.86 0.33
CA LEU A 67 -9.39 11.89 1.03
C LEU A 67 -8.59 11.32 2.20
N ASN A 68 -9.26 10.52 3.04
CA ASN A 68 -8.63 9.84 4.18
C ASN A 68 -8.94 8.36 4.14
N ARG A 69 -8.78 7.75 2.96
CA ARG A 69 -9.04 6.32 2.78
C ARG A 69 -7.89 5.69 2.04
N PHE A 70 -7.35 4.60 2.60
CA PHE A 70 -6.18 3.94 2.05
C PHE A 70 -6.42 2.44 2.03
N ARG A 71 -6.02 1.80 0.94
CA ARG A 71 -6.01 0.34 0.79
C ARG A 71 -4.58 -0.08 0.58
N CYS A 72 -4.23 -1.26 1.03
CA CYS A 72 -2.86 -1.74 0.89
C CYS A 72 -2.82 -3.23 0.62
N GLN A 73 -1.76 -3.63 -0.07
CA GLN A 73 -1.52 -5.03 -0.38
C GLN A 73 -0.03 -5.25 -0.59
N PHE A 74 0.39 -6.49 -0.46
CA PHE A 74 1.73 -6.89 -0.85
C PHE A 74 1.64 -8.17 -1.68
N PHE A 75 2.66 -8.42 -2.49
CA PHE A 75 2.70 -9.60 -3.35
C PHE A 75 4.14 -9.93 -3.69
N TYR A 76 4.37 -11.20 -3.98
CA TYR A 76 5.68 -11.67 -4.43
C TYR A 76 5.68 -11.90 -5.93
N THR A 77 4.56 -12.35 -6.46
CA THR A 77 4.35 -12.50 -7.91
C THR A 77 3.01 -11.85 -8.28
N PRO A 78 2.76 -11.59 -9.57
CA PRO A 78 1.47 -11.01 -9.97
C PRO A 78 0.25 -11.87 -9.62
N HIS A 79 0.46 -13.14 -9.28
CA HIS A 79 -0.64 -14.07 -9.03
C HIS A 79 -0.91 -14.31 -7.55
N ASP A 80 -0.05 -13.88 -6.64
CA ASP A 80 -0.23 -14.12 -5.21
C ASP A 80 -0.27 -12.80 -4.44
N GLN A 81 -1.41 -12.17 -4.46
CA GLN A 81 -1.62 -10.90 -3.78
C GLN A 81 -2.23 -11.14 -2.41
N TYR A 82 -1.72 -10.43 -1.43
CA TYR A 82 -2.16 -10.51 -0.04
C TYR A 82 -2.59 -9.14 0.44
N SER A 83 -3.68 -9.08 1.16
CA SER A 83 -4.16 -7.84 1.76
C SER A 83 -4.17 -7.98 3.28
N THR A 84 -4.42 -6.86 3.95
CA THR A 84 -4.59 -6.88 5.40
C THR A 84 -6.01 -7.33 5.74
N ASP A 85 -6.28 -7.50 7.03
CA ASP A 85 -7.60 -7.91 7.51
C ASP A 85 -8.65 -6.81 7.37
N ARG A 86 -8.24 -5.59 7.01
CA ARG A 86 -9.16 -4.47 6.79
C ARG A 86 -9.12 -4.05 5.33
N GLU A 87 -10.29 -3.76 4.78
CA GLU A 87 -10.39 -3.31 3.40
C GLU A 87 -9.84 -1.91 3.23
N GLU A 88 -10.12 -1.01 4.18
CA GLU A 88 -9.68 0.37 4.10
C GLU A 88 -9.23 0.87 5.47
N TYR A 89 -8.30 1.82 5.44
CA TYR A 89 -7.79 2.52 6.61
C TYR A 89 -8.04 4.02 6.45
N ASP A 90 -8.20 4.71 7.56
CA ASP A 90 -8.37 6.17 7.57
C ASP A 90 -7.07 6.89 7.95
N SER A 91 -6.00 6.16 8.17
CA SER A 91 -4.69 6.70 8.50
C SER A 91 -3.63 6.03 7.64
N LEU A 92 -2.84 6.84 6.93
CA LEU A 92 -1.75 6.33 6.10
C LEU A 92 -0.71 5.61 6.96
N GLU A 93 -0.36 6.18 8.11
CA GLU A 93 0.62 5.59 8.99
C GLU A 93 0.15 4.22 9.49
N GLN A 94 -1.10 4.12 9.91
CA GLN A 94 -1.66 2.85 10.37
C GLN A 94 -1.72 1.83 9.24
N CYS A 95 -2.09 2.27 8.06
CA CYS A 95 -2.17 1.41 6.88
C CYS A 95 -0.80 0.80 6.58
N VAL A 96 0.24 1.61 6.51
CA VAL A 96 1.59 1.16 6.18
C VAL A 96 2.16 0.29 7.30
N THR A 97 1.99 0.71 8.55
CA THR A 97 2.49 -0.06 9.69
C THR A 97 1.87 -1.45 9.73
N THR A 98 0.56 -1.54 9.52
CA THR A 98 -0.14 -2.82 9.51
C THR A 98 0.32 -3.68 8.34
N LEU A 99 0.47 -3.07 7.17
CA LEU A 99 0.92 -3.77 5.97
C LEU A 99 2.30 -4.40 6.19
N LEU A 100 3.23 -3.62 6.72
CA LEU A 100 4.58 -4.10 6.99
C LEU A 100 4.58 -5.22 8.04
N GLN A 101 3.74 -5.10 9.06
CA GLN A 101 3.65 -6.12 10.10
C GLN A 101 3.09 -7.43 9.55
N ILE A 102 2.04 -7.37 8.75
CA ILE A 102 1.43 -8.57 8.18
C ILE A 102 2.40 -9.25 7.21
N GLN A 103 3.11 -8.48 6.41
CA GLN A 103 4.11 -9.04 5.53
C GLN A 103 5.25 -9.70 6.31
N ALA A 104 5.68 -9.10 7.41
CA ALA A 104 6.72 -9.68 8.26
C ALA A 104 6.25 -11.01 8.87
N ASP A 105 5.00 -11.06 9.32
CA ASP A 105 4.43 -12.30 9.86
C ASP A 105 4.31 -13.37 8.79
N HIS A 106 3.90 -12.97 7.59
CA HIS A 106 3.78 -13.88 6.45
C HIS A 106 5.14 -14.49 6.09
N GLU A 107 6.17 -13.65 6.04
CA GLU A 107 7.51 -14.09 5.71
C GLU A 107 8.05 -15.06 6.77
N ARG A 108 7.81 -14.76 8.05
CA ARG A 108 8.24 -15.62 9.14
C ARG A 108 7.58 -16.99 9.09
N ASN A 109 6.26 -17.00 8.87
CA ASN A 109 5.52 -18.25 8.77
C ASN A 109 5.93 -19.06 7.55
N HIS A 110 6.22 -18.37 6.45
CA HIS A 110 6.62 -19.03 5.21
C HIS A 110 8.00 -19.64 5.30
N SER A 111 8.92 -18.97 6.00
CA SER A 111 10.29 -19.49 6.13
C SER A 111 10.40 -20.61 7.15
N LEU A 112 9.38 -20.84 7.98
CA LEU A 112 9.35 -21.94 8.93
C LEU A 112 8.78 -23.23 8.34
N SER A 113 8.23 -23.16 7.15
CA SER A 113 7.59 -24.31 6.51
C SER A 113 8.52 -25.08 5.60
#